data_df42e0dff83f12a5c25bcad2968e073c
#
_entry.id   df42e0dff83f12a5c25bcad2968e073c
#
_cell.length_a   1.000
_cell.length_b   1.000
_cell.length_c   1.000
_cell.angle_alpha   90.00
_cell.angle_beta   90.00
_cell.angle_gamma   90.00
#
_symmetry.space_group_name_H-M   'P 1'
#
loop_
_entity.id
_entity.type
_entity.pdbx_description
1 polymer ?
#
loop_
_entity_poly.entity_id
_entity_poly.type
_entity_poly.pdbx_seq_one_letter_code
_entity_poly.pdbx_strand_id
1 'polypeptide(L)'
;VYTLDVKYAGKSREDKIQDVRDAMKEAGANVHIISSMDDIVWLLNIRGNDIIYNPVVMSYVMVTMEQVHFYVQEEAVSEQVRAELEKAGVVLHDYFAIYEDVKALADDSKIMLEDACTNYTLYKNLPENVEVIFLSNPAAIMKGCKNETEMENIRIAHIKDAKAMCRFIYWFKNHVNSGEITEYSAAEKSLEFRKEDPDCLDLSFETICAYEANAAMCHYAPTETEYAKVEPKGFFLIDSGAQYWQGTTDITRTIAAGELTQEQKENFTLVLQGHIRLAMAKFQYGCSGANLDVLARGPLWERAMDFNHGTGHGVGYLLNVHEGPQNINWRMRANGRRGNTTPLEEGMLTSDEPGLYLEGKYGIRTENLLLCKKAEKNGYGQFMEFENMTWVPYEREAILPEMLTKAELVWLNEYHQKVYEIVGPMLSEEERQWLKEATAEIK
;
A
#
# COMPACT_ATOMS: atom_id res chain seq x y z
N VAL A 1 15.56 -4.66 15.87
CA VAL A 1 15.94 -4.44 14.45
C VAL A 1 16.47 -5.73 13.87
N TYR A 2 16.08 -6.03 12.61
CA TYR A 2 16.55 -7.19 11.87
C TYR A 2 16.91 -6.79 10.43
N THR A 3 17.82 -7.53 9.81
CA THR A 3 18.25 -7.30 8.42
C THR A 3 17.23 -7.88 7.45
N LEU A 4 16.87 -7.12 6.42
CA LEU A 4 16.15 -7.61 5.26
C LEU A 4 17.17 -8.14 4.23
N ASP A 5 17.15 -9.45 4.00
CA ASP A 5 18.04 -10.11 3.06
C ASP A 5 17.89 -9.56 1.62
N VAL A 6 18.99 -9.48 0.88
CA VAL A 6 19.00 -9.01 -0.52
C VAL A 6 18.09 -9.84 -1.43
N LYS A 7 17.84 -11.10 -1.11
CA LYS A 7 16.85 -11.93 -1.85
C LYS A 7 15.43 -11.34 -1.80
N TYR A 8 15.13 -10.53 -0.79
CA TYR A 8 13.88 -9.76 -0.68
C TYR A 8 14.07 -8.33 -1.18
N ALA A 9 15.14 -7.66 -0.76
CA ALA A 9 15.38 -6.24 -1.06
C ALA A 9 15.83 -5.99 -2.52
N GLY A 10 16.34 -7.00 -3.22
CA GLY A 10 16.79 -6.93 -4.62
C GLY A 10 18.03 -6.10 -4.88
N LYS A 11 18.41 -5.20 -3.96
CA LYS A 11 19.57 -4.31 -4.07
C LYS A 11 20.28 -4.22 -2.73
N SER A 12 21.62 -4.23 -2.74
CA SER A 12 22.43 -4.12 -1.53
C SER A 12 22.29 -2.75 -0.88
N ARG A 13 22.54 -2.64 0.42
CA ARG A 13 22.57 -1.34 1.12
C ARG A 13 23.70 -0.45 0.62
N GLU A 14 24.82 -1.03 0.27
CA GLU A 14 25.98 -0.33 -0.31
C GLU A 14 25.60 0.35 -1.63
N ASP A 15 24.90 -0.36 -2.52
CA ASP A 15 24.45 0.21 -3.80
C ASP A 15 23.38 1.30 -3.58
N LYS A 16 22.44 1.10 -2.65
CA LYS A 16 21.43 2.11 -2.30
C LYS A 16 22.09 3.38 -1.73
N ILE A 17 23.06 3.24 -0.84
CA ILE A 17 23.84 4.36 -0.29
C ILE A 17 24.58 5.09 -1.41
N GLN A 18 25.15 4.35 -2.37
CA GLN A 18 25.84 4.97 -3.49
C GLN A 18 24.88 5.78 -4.38
N ASP A 19 23.67 5.24 -4.68
CA ASP A 19 22.66 6.00 -5.44
C ASP A 19 22.28 7.31 -4.74
N VAL A 20 22.10 7.27 -3.41
CA VAL A 20 21.81 8.49 -2.63
C VAL A 20 22.97 9.49 -2.71
N ARG A 21 24.23 9.03 -2.62
CA ARG A 21 25.40 9.88 -2.78
C ARG A 21 25.50 10.51 -4.17
N ASP A 22 25.11 9.77 -5.20
CA ASP A 22 25.10 10.29 -6.56
C ASP A 22 24.02 11.36 -6.74
N ALA A 23 22.83 11.17 -6.18
CA ALA A 23 21.79 12.18 -6.14
C ALA A 23 22.22 13.43 -5.32
N MET A 24 22.95 13.25 -4.21
CA MET A 24 23.53 14.36 -3.44
C MET A 24 24.51 15.17 -4.29
N LYS A 25 25.38 14.51 -5.05
CA LYS A 25 26.33 15.20 -5.96
C LYS A 25 25.61 16.02 -7.03
N GLU A 26 24.56 15.44 -7.65
CA GLU A 26 23.73 16.13 -8.64
C GLU A 26 23.04 17.36 -8.04
N ALA A 27 22.60 17.27 -6.78
CA ALA A 27 22.04 18.40 -6.03
C ALA A 27 23.07 19.40 -5.54
N GLY A 28 24.38 19.11 -5.65
CA GLY A 28 25.46 19.94 -5.12
C GLY A 28 25.61 19.85 -3.60
N ALA A 29 25.05 18.82 -2.96
CA ALA A 29 25.12 18.58 -1.51
C ALA A 29 26.28 17.64 -1.15
N ASN A 30 26.84 17.79 0.06
CA ASN A 30 27.87 16.89 0.61
C ASN A 30 27.41 16.23 1.93
N VAL A 31 26.29 16.68 2.49
CA VAL A 31 25.61 16.06 3.63
C VAL A 31 24.12 15.91 3.31
N HIS A 32 23.53 14.79 3.66
CA HIS A 32 22.08 14.58 3.59
C HIS A 32 21.56 14.04 4.91
N ILE A 33 20.57 14.70 5.51
CA ILE A 33 19.94 14.28 6.75
C ILE A 33 18.56 13.70 6.42
N ILE A 34 18.34 12.44 6.79
CA ILE A 34 17.08 11.70 6.56
C ILE A 34 16.39 11.51 7.89
N SER A 35 15.15 11.98 7.99
CA SER A 35 14.31 11.87 9.19
C SER A 35 13.11 10.93 8.99
N SER A 36 12.84 10.48 7.76
CA SER A 36 11.77 9.53 7.47
C SER A 36 12.23 8.10 7.78
N MET A 37 11.58 7.47 8.76
CA MET A 37 11.94 6.12 9.20
C MET A 37 11.83 5.09 8.07
N ASP A 38 10.79 5.17 7.25
CA ASP A 38 10.60 4.26 6.10
C ASP A 38 11.76 4.34 5.10
N ASP A 39 12.24 5.55 4.80
CA ASP A 39 13.37 5.73 3.89
C ASP A 39 14.68 5.23 4.50
N ILE A 40 14.87 5.44 5.80
CA ILE A 40 16.04 4.98 6.54
C ILE A 40 16.14 3.46 6.51
N VAL A 41 15.07 2.77 6.90
CA VAL A 41 15.09 1.31 6.97
C VAL A 41 15.15 0.67 5.58
N TRP A 42 14.58 1.33 4.56
CA TRP A 42 14.74 0.92 3.17
C TRP A 42 16.19 1.07 2.69
N LEU A 43 16.82 2.22 2.98
CA LEU A 43 18.21 2.52 2.60
C LEU A 43 19.18 1.50 3.19
N LEU A 44 19.00 1.19 4.48
CA LEU A 44 19.90 0.32 5.23
C LEU A 44 19.56 -1.18 5.12
N ASN A 45 18.53 -1.56 4.37
CA ASN A 45 18.01 -2.94 4.32
C ASN A 45 17.79 -3.55 5.71
N ILE A 46 17.13 -2.80 6.58
CA ILE A 46 16.72 -3.26 7.90
C ILE A 46 15.21 -3.08 8.09
N ARG A 47 14.65 -3.74 9.07
CA ARG A 47 13.28 -3.54 9.53
C ARG A 47 13.28 -3.54 11.06
N GLY A 48 12.21 -3.00 11.65
CA GLY A 48 12.01 -2.96 13.10
C GLY A 48 10.55 -3.18 13.44
N ASN A 49 10.16 -2.85 14.65
CA ASN A 49 8.79 -2.98 15.14
C ASN A 49 8.41 -1.88 16.15
N ASP A 50 8.99 -0.70 16.02
CA ASP A 50 8.70 0.42 16.92
C ASP A 50 7.33 1.05 16.68
N ILE A 51 6.79 0.86 15.47
CA ILE A 51 5.47 1.35 15.08
C ILE A 51 4.57 0.15 14.76
N ILE A 52 3.37 0.13 15.35
CA ILE A 52 2.38 -0.92 15.07
C ILE A 52 2.06 -0.93 13.57
N TYR A 53 2.04 -2.11 12.96
CA TYR A 53 1.75 -2.36 11.54
C TYR A 53 2.79 -1.83 10.55
N ASN A 54 3.72 -0.98 10.97
CA ASN A 54 4.78 -0.47 10.11
C ASN A 54 6.16 -0.97 10.61
N PRO A 55 6.87 -1.82 9.86
CA PRO A 55 8.10 -2.46 10.32
C PRO A 55 9.32 -1.54 10.25
N VAL A 56 9.28 -0.43 10.97
CA VAL A 56 10.33 0.60 11.07
C VAL A 56 10.96 0.64 12.46
N VAL A 57 12.09 1.33 12.58
CA VAL A 57 12.75 1.65 13.84
C VAL A 57 12.89 3.17 13.95
N MET A 58 12.65 3.70 15.15
CA MET A 58 12.84 5.12 15.44
C MET A 58 14.32 5.49 15.28
N SER A 59 14.63 6.31 14.28
CA SER A 59 16.00 6.58 13.89
C SER A 59 16.13 7.84 13.05
N TYR A 60 17.39 8.27 12.91
CA TYR A 60 17.83 9.25 11.93
C TYR A 60 19.04 8.71 11.17
N VAL A 61 19.27 9.26 9.99
CA VAL A 61 20.49 8.99 9.22
C VAL A 61 21.07 10.31 8.71
N MET A 62 22.39 10.42 8.84
CA MET A 62 23.16 11.45 8.16
C MET A 62 24.13 10.77 7.18
N VAL A 63 23.93 11.02 5.90
CA VAL A 63 24.80 10.51 4.82
C VAL A 63 25.81 11.61 4.46
N THR A 64 27.08 11.27 4.53
CA THR A 64 28.16 12.08 3.97
C THR A 64 28.74 11.41 2.75
N MET A 65 29.66 12.08 2.07
CA MET A 65 30.33 11.47 0.91
C MET A 65 31.21 10.28 1.28
N GLU A 66 31.59 10.12 2.55
CA GLU A 66 32.52 9.09 3.02
C GLU A 66 31.82 8.06 3.94
N GLN A 67 30.94 8.51 4.82
CA GLN A 67 30.32 7.69 5.86
C GLN A 67 28.79 7.82 5.88
N VAL A 68 28.14 6.87 6.52
CA VAL A 68 26.73 6.93 6.89
C VAL A 68 26.64 6.81 8.40
N HIS A 69 26.03 7.81 9.04
CA HIS A 69 25.83 7.86 10.48
C HIS A 69 24.38 7.46 10.77
N PHE A 70 24.18 6.39 11.51
CA PHE A 70 22.87 5.85 11.88
C PHE A 70 22.62 6.09 13.36
N TYR A 71 21.63 6.90 13.66
CA TYR A 71 21.25 7.31 15.02
C TYR A 71 20.03 6.49 15.45
N VAL A 72 20.22 5.62 16.42
CA VAL A 72 19.21 4.65 16.87
C VAL A 72 19.43 4.33 18.36
N GLN A 73 18.39 3.86 19.04
CA GLN A 73 18.59 3.30 20.39
C GLN A 73 19.46 2.04 20.30
N GLU A 74 20.61 2.05 20.95
CA GLU A 74 21.63 1.00 20.79
C GLU A 74 21.11 -0.38 21.16
N GLU A 75 20.25 -0.47 22.18
CA GLU A 75 19.65 -1.71 22.65
C GLU A 75 18.70 -2.35 21.63
N ALA A 76 18.18 -1.57 20.68
CA ALA A 76 17.32 -2.07 19.61
C ALA A 76 18.10 -2.86 18.53
N VAL A 77 19.43 -2.72 18.48
CA VAL A 77 20.29 -3.29 17.42
C VAL A 77 21.15 -4.41 18.01
N SER A 78 20.92 -5.65 17.56
CA SER A 78 21.74 -6.79 17.96
C SER A 78 23.18 -6.66 17.49
N GLU A 79 24.11 -7.34 18.14
CA GLU A 79 25.53 -7.38 17.73
C GLU A 79 25.72 -7.86 16.26
N GLN A 80 24.89 -8.82 15.83
CA GLN A 80 24.93 -9.30 14.46
C GLN A 80 24.57 -8.20 13.45
N VAL A 81 23.43 -7.51 13.66
CA VAL A 81 22.96 -6.42 12.78
C VAL A 81 23.97 -5.27 12.80
N ARG A 82 24.52 -4.93 13.97
CA ARG A 82 25.59 -3.92 14.12
C ARG A 82 26.79 -4.27 13.23
N ALA A 83 27.32 -5.50 13.34
CA ALA A 83 28.47 -5.93 12.55
C ALA A 83 28.19 -5.89 11.03
N GLU A 84 26.97 -6.23 10.60
CA GLU A 84 26.55 -6.13 9.19
C GLU A 84 26.49 -4.68 8.69
N LEU A 85 26.00 -3.76 9.52
CA LEU A 85 25.94 -2.33 9.20
C LEU A 85 27.34 -1.71 9.16
N GLU A 86 28.20 -1.98 10.13
CA GLU A 86 29.58 -1.49 10.20
C GLU A 86 30.40 -1.98 9.00
N LYS A 87 30.21 -3.22 8.56
CA LYS A 87 30.83 -3.76 7.36
C LYS A 87 30.48 -2.98 6.09
N ALA A 88 29.27 -2.42 6.05
CA ALA A 88 28.79 -1.58 4.95
C ALA A 88 29.19 -0.09 5.10
N GLY A 89 30.03 0.25 6.08
CA GLY A 89 30.48 1.63 6.32
C GLY A 89 29.45 2.50 7.07
N VAL A 90 28.52 1.88 7.80
CA VAL A 90 27.55 2.57 8.64
C VAL A 90 28.08 2.66 10.07
N VAL A 91 28.14 3.87 10.62
CA VAL A 91 28.56 4.13 12.00
C VAL A 91 27.32 4.35 12.86
N LEU A 92 27.19 3.57 13.94
CA LEU A 92 26.04 3.67 14.85
C LEU A 92 26.32 4.70 15.93
N HIS A 93 25.28 5.47 16.27
CA HIS A 93 25.27 6.48 17.31
C HIS A 93 24.01 6.37 18.18
N ASP A 94 24.05 6.86 19.41
CA ASP A 94 22.84 7.04 20.23
C ASP A 94 21.82 7.92 19.50
N TYR A 95 20.53 7.59 19.65
CA TYR A 95 19.43 8.25 18.95
C TYR A 95 19.44 9.78 19.07
N PHE A 96 19.78 10.31 20.24
CA PHE A 96 19.80 11.76 20.50
C PHE A 96 21.08 12.46 20.08
N ALA A 97 22.16 11.72 19.79
CA ALA A 97 23.45 12.30 19.42
C ALA A 97 23.35 13.16 18.16
N ILE A 98 22.42 12.89 17.24
CA ILE A 98 22.22 13.67 16.02
C ILE A 98 22.04 15.16 16.31
N TYR A 99 21.38 15.54 17.41
CA TYR A 99 21.13 16.94 17.75
C TYR A 99 22.40 17.71 18.13
N GLU A 100 23.43 17.03 18.56
CA GLU A 100 24.76 17.63 18.81
C GLU A 100 25.64 17.51 17.57
N ASP A 101 25.61 16.39 16.86
CA ASP A 101 26.46 16.18 15.69
C ASP A 101 26.15 17.16 14.55
N VAL A 102 24.86 17.51 14.36
CA VAL A 102 24.50 18.52 13.36
C VAL A 102 25.07 19.92 13.67
N LYS A 103 25.32 20.27 14.94
CA LYS A 103 25.95 21.54 15.33
C LYS A 103 27.45 21.58 15.00
N ALA A 104 28.07 20.40 14.89
CA ALA A 104 29.49 20.26 14.60
C ALA A 104 29.80 20.16 13.10
N LEU A 105 28.81 20.28 12.23
CA LEU A 105 29.02 20.29 10.78
C LEU A 105 29.90 21.46 10.37
N ALA A 106 30.79 21.22 9.43
CA ALA A 106 31.74 22.26 8.94
C ALA A 106 31.01 23.40 8.21
N ASP A 107 31.57 24.59 8.29
CA ASP A 107 30.98 25.83 7.68
C ASP A 107 30.82 25.74 6.14
N ASP A 108 31.56 24.85 5.47
CA ASP A 108 31.46 24.58 4.03
C ASP A 108 30.48 23.47 3.68
N SER A 109 29.73 22.95 4.67
CA SER A 109 28.74 21.94 4.46
C SER A 109 27.56 22.44 3.63
N LYS A 110 27.16 21.62 2.65
CA LYS A 110 25.97 21.82 1.83
C LYS A 110 24.99 20.70 2.17
N ILE A 111 23.97 21.04 2.93
CA ILE A 111 23.11 20.09 3.60
C ILE A 111 21.80 19.93 2.84
N MET A 112 21.53 18.75 2.32
CA MET A 112 20.24 18.40 1.72
C MET A 112 19.26 17.97 2.82
N LEU A 113 18.11 18.62 2.86
CA LEU A 113 17.00 18.37 3.77
C LEU A 113 15.68 18.33 3.03
N GLU A 114 14.76 17.50 3.52
CA GLU A 114 13.36 17.57 3.13
C GLU A 114 12.56 18.30 4.22
N ASP A 115 12.06 19.49 3.91
CA ASP A 115 11.37 20.37 4.86
C ASP A 115 10.08 19.73 5.43
N ALA A 116 9.39 18.93 4.63
CA ALA A 116 8.17 18.24 5.03
C ALA A 116 8.39 17.15 6.10
N CYS A 117 9.61 16.64 6.26
CA CYS A 117 9.94 15.51 7.14
C CYS A 117 10.96 15.85 8.23
N THR A 118 11.72 16.93 8.06
CA THR A 118 12.74 17.33 9.03
C THR A 118 12.10 18.06 10.21
N ASN A 119 12.34 17.60 11.45
CA ASN A 119 11.85 18.31 12.62
C ASN A 119 12.61 19.64 12.83
N TYR A 120 11.89 20.61 13.39
CA TYR A 120 12.40 21.98 13.56
C TYR A 120 13.66 22.05 14.42
N THR A 121 13.82 21.19 15.41
CA THR A 121 14.99 21.19 16.31
C THR A 121 16.27 20.82 15.54
N LEU A 122 16.21 19.83 14.65
CA LEU A 122 17.35 19.50 13.78
C LEU A 122 17.72 20.68 12.91
N TYR A 123 16.75 21.28 12.22
CA TYR A 123 16.99 22.46 11.37
C TYR A 123 17.59 23.63 12.15
N LYS A 124 17.04 23.94 13.33
CA LYS A 124 17.50 25.04 14.18
C LYS A 124 18.92 24.84 14.73
N ASN A 125 19.36 23.59 14.89
CA ASN A 125 20.68 23.26 15.41
C ASN A 125 21.79 23.29 14.34
N LEU A 126 21.44 23.48 13.07
CA LEU A 126 22.44 23.63 12.01
C LEU A 126 23.28 24.92 12.23
N PRO A 127 24.59 24.92 11.92
CA PRO A 127 25.42 26.12 11.97
C PRO A 127 24.87 27.20 11.04
N GLU A 128 25.04 28.50 11.44
CA GLU A 128 24.50 29.63 10.65
C GLU A 128 25.14 29.78 9.27
N ASN A 129 26.36 29.29 9.09
CA ASN A 129 27.15 29.47 7.86
C ASN A 129 26.96 28.34 6.84
N VAL A 130 26.22 27.27 7.14
CA VAL A 130 26.02 26.18 6.20
C VAL A 130 24.99 26.53 5.13
N GLU A 131 25.16 25.98 3.94
CA GLU A 131 24.15 26.04 2.87
C GLU A 131 23.12 24.94 3.04
N VAL A 132 21.82 25.30 3.17
CA VAL A 132 20.73 24.30 3.24
C VAL A 132 20.01 24.23 1.90
N ILE A 133 19.92 23.03 1.34
CA ILE A 133 19.29 22.73 0.07
C ILE A 133 18.00 21.93 0.37
N PHE A 134 16.84 22.58 0.20
CA PHE A 134 15.54 21.94 0.40
C PHE A 134 15.14 21.15 -0.85
N LEU A 135 15.22 19.85 -0.77
CA LEU A 135 14.80 18.91 -1.82
C LEU A 135 14.12 17.67 -1.20
N SER A 136 13.23 17.06 -1.95
CA SER A 136 12.68 15.77 -1.56
C SER A 136 13.79 14.72 -1.44
N ASN A 137 13.69 13.85 -0.44
CA ASN A 137 14.64 12.77 -0.25
C ASN A 137 14.67 11.85 -1.49
N PRO A 138 15.83 11.67 -2.15
CA PRO A 138 15.92 10.80 -3.33
C PRO A 138 15.53 9.34 -3.01
N ALA A 139 15.78 8.88 -1.77
CA ALA A 139 15.36 7.54 -1.34
C ALA A 139 13.84 7.32 -1.44
N ALA A 140 13.02 8.38 -1.32
CA ALA A 140 11.57 8.26 -1.42
C ALA A 140 11.10 7.83 -2.82
N ILE A 141 11.69 8.41 -3.88
CA ILE A 141 11.41 8.00 -5.27
C ILE A 141 12.00 6.62 -5.56
N MET A 142 13.26 6.37 -5.15
CA MET A 142 13.92 5.09 -5.37
C MET A 142 13.16 3.93 -4.71
N LYS A 143 12.64 4.14 -3.50
CA LYS A 143 11.80 3.20 -2.76
C LYS A 143 10.42 3.02 -3.39
N GLY A 144 9.84 4.11 -3.89
CA GLY A 144 8.54 4.11 -4.57
C GLY A 144 8.54 3.25 -5.83
N CYS A 145 9.64 3.29 -6.61
CA CYS A 145 9.82 2.49 -7.81
C CYS A 145 10.46 1.13 -7.45
N LYS A 146 9.64 0.12 -7.22
CA LYS A 146 10.08 -1.23 -6.84
C LYS A 146 10.97 -1.84 -7.93
N ASN A 147 12.09 -2.46 -7.52
CA ASN A 147 12.95 -3.19 -8.43
C ASN A 147 12.32 -4.53 -8.84
N GLU A 148 12.92 -5.24 -9.81
CA GLU A 148 12.38 -6.50 -10.33
C GLU A 148 12.18 -7.57 -9.25
N THR A 149 13.11 -7.68 -8.29
CA THR A 149 13.02 -8.64 -7.18
C THR A 149 11.85 -8.27 -6.24
N GLU A 150 11.70 -7.00 -5.90
CA GLU A 150 10.59 -6.51 -5.08
C GLU A 150 9.25 -6.72 -5.80
N MET A 151 9.16 -6.44 -7.11
CA MET A 151 7.95 -6.67 -7.90
C MET A 151 7.56 -8.16 -7.96
N GLU A 152 8.52 -9.06 -8.13
CA GLU A 152 8.26 -10.50 -8.12
C GLU A 152 7.79 -10.98 -6.74
N ASN A 153 8.45 -10.52 -5.69
CA ASN A 153 8.04 -10.81 -4.32
C ASN A 153 6.63 -10.27 -4.01
N ILE A 154 6.27 -9.07 -4.47
CA ILE A 154 4.92 -8.50 -4.31
C ILE A 154 3.87 -9.43 -4.94
N ARG A 155 4.12 -9.99 -6.13
CA ARG A 155 3.23 -10.98 -6.75
C ARG A 155 3.02 -12.19 -5.84
N ILE A 156 4.10 -12.70 -5.25
CA ILE A 156 4.04 -13.83 -4.32
C ILE A 156 3.22 -13.48 -3.06
N ALA A 157 3.47 -12.30 -2.45
CA ALA A 157 2.73 -11.85 -1.27
C ALA A 157 1.22 -11.78 -1.54
N HIS A 158 0.84 -11.21 -2.69
CA HIS A 158 -0.58 -11.07 -3.05
C HIS A 158 -1.26 -12.40 -3.38
N ILE A 159 -0.54 -13.39 -3.91
CA ILE A 159 -1.07 -14.74 -4.11
C ILE A 159 -1.32 -15.43 -2.76
N LYS A 160 -0.41 -15.27 -1.78
CA LYS A 160 -0.57 -15.80 -0.43
C LYS A 160 -1.77 -15.15 0.28
N ASP A 161 -1.85 -13.83 0.20
CA ASP A 161 -2.96 -13.07 0.80
C ASP A 161 -4.31 -13.41 0.14
N ALA A 162 -4.33 -13.58 -1.17
CA ALA A 162 -5.52 -13.98 -1.92
C ALA A 162 -6.07 -15.34 -1.46
N LYS A 163 -5.19 -16.31 -1.16
CA LYS A 163 -5.59 -17.60 -0.57
C LYS A 163 -6.30 -17.37 0.76
N ALA A 164 -5.73 -16.58 1.66
CA ALA A 164 -6.31 -16.30 2.97
C ALA A 164 -7.68 -15.60 2.85
N MET A 165 -7.77 -14.59 1.97
CA MET A 165 -9.01 -13.85 1.74
C MET A 165 -10.11 -14.68 1.08
N CYS A 166 -9.78 -15.55 0.12
CA CYS A 166 -10.77 -16.46 -0.48
C CYS A 166 -11.32 -17.44 0.56
N ARG A 167 -10.47 -17.97 1.45
CA ARG A 167 -10.88 -18.83 2.56
C ARG A 167 -11.74 -18.10 3.58
N PHE A 168 -11.39 -16.84 3.88
CA PHE A 168 -12.22 -15.99 4.73
C PHE A 168 -13.61 -15.76 4.13
N ILE A 169 -13.72 -15.42 2.85
CA ILE A 169 -15.02 -15.19 2.19
C ILE A 169 -15.84 -16.49 2.17
N TYR A 170 -15.22 -17.63 1.86
CA TYR A 170 -15.86 -18.95 1.94
C TYR A 170 -16.40 -19.23 3.34
N TRP A 171 -15.57 -19.02 4.38
CA TRP A 171 -16.01 -19.19 5.77
C TRP A 171 -17.17 -18.25 6.10
N PHE A 172 -17.07 -16.96 5.76
CA PHE A 172 -18.10 -15.97 6.03
C PHE A 172 -19.44 -16.36 5.41
N LYS A 173 -19.46 -16.71 4.11
CA LYS A 173 -20.68 -17.12 3.39
C LYS A 173 -21.35 -18.34 3.98
N ASN A 174 -20.57 -19.29 4.52
CA ASN A 174 -21.12 -20.52 5.14
C ASN A 174 -21.60 -20.31 6.58
N HIS A 175 -21.17 -19.26 7.28
CA HIS A 175 -21.48 -19.07 8.70
C HIS A 175 -22.37 -17.85 8.99
N VAL A 176 -22.54 -16.93 8.05
CA VAL A 176 -23.33 -15.72 8.29
C VAL A 176 -24.76 -16.00 8.72
N ASN A 177 -25.37 -17.07 8.23
CA ASN A 177 -26.72 -17.51 8.62
C ASN A 177 -26.81 -18.08 10.05
N SER A 178 -25.69 -18.41 10.71
CA SER A 178 -25.71 -18.85 12.12
C SER A 178 -26.13 -17.73 13.07
N GLY A 179 -25.90 -16.47 12.64
CA GLY A 179 -26.09 -15.30 13.47
C GLY A 179 -25.08 -15.16 14.62
N GLU A 180 -23.94 -15.83 14.54
CA GLU A 180 -22.87 -15.79 15.55
C GLU A 180 -21.73 -14.85 15.16
N ILE A 181 -21.64 -14.46 13.86
CA ILE A 181 -20.58 -13.59 13.38
C ILE A 181 -20.80 -12.16 13.89
N THR A 182 -19.73 -11.57 14.41
CA THR A 182 -19.62 -10.14 14.73
C THR A 182 -18.52 -9.52 13.86
N GLU A 183 -18.50 -8.19 13.73
CA GLU A 183 -17.43 -7.49 13.03
C GLU A 183 -16.05 -7.83 13.63
N TYR A 184 -15.95 -7.89 14.97
CA TYR A 184 -14.73 -8.25 15.67
C TYR A 184 -14.29 -9.70 15.40
N SER A 185 -15.22 -10.67 15.52
CA SER A 185 -14.88 -12.07 15.24
C SER A 185 -14.51 -12.32 13.77
N ALA A 186 -15.04 -11.53 12.85
CA ALA A 186 -14.66 -11.58 11.45
C ALA A 186 -13.23 -11.04 11.22
N ALA A 187 -12.86 -9.94 11.90
CA ALA A 187 -11.50 -9.40 11.84
C ALA A 187 -10.47 -10.42 12.37
N GLU A 188 -10.74 -11.03 13.53
CA GLU A 188 -9.90 -12.08 14.10
C GLU A 188 -9.77 -13.28 13.15
N LYS A 189 -10.87 -13.70 12.53
CA LYS A 189 -10.88 -14.83 11.59
C LYS A 189 -10.07 -14.55 10.33
N SER A 190 -10.12 -13.34 9.83
CA SER A 190 -9.29 -12.90 8.70
C SER A 190 -7.79 -13.00 9.02
N LEU A 191 -7.39 -12.56 10.23
CA LEU A 191 -6.01 -12.69 10.70
C LEU A 191 -5.60 -14.16 10.88
N GLU A 192 -6.48 -15.00 11.43
CA GLU A 192 -6.21 -16.44 11.61
C GLU A 192 -5.83 -17.10 10.28
N PHE A 193 -6.60 -16.86 9.20
CA PHE A 193 -6.29 -17.41 7.88
C PHE A 193 -4.96 -16.91 7.30
N ARG A 194 -4.59 -15.65 7.54
CA ARG A 194 -3.30 -15.10 7.12
C ARG A 194 -2.12 -15.72 7.87
N LYS A 195 -2.27 -15.91 9.19
CA LYS A 195 -1.25 -16.51 10.06
C LYS A 195 -0.99 -18.00 9.79
N GLU A 196 -1.80 -18.67 8.99
CA GLU A 196 -1.47 -20.01 8.53
C GLU A 196 -0.26 -20.03 7.55
N ASP A 197 0.03 -18.91 6.88
CA ASP A 197 1.25 -18.77 6.08
C ASP A 197 2.41 -18.33 7.00
N PRO A 198 3.51 -19.12 7.07
CA PRO A 198 4.64 -18.80 7.95
C PRO A 198 5.39 -17.52 7.57
N ASP A 199 5.19 -17.00 6.37
CA ASP A 199 5.79 -15.75 5.93
C ASP A 199 4.95 -14.52 6.30
N CYS A 200 3.74 -14.69 6.84
CA CYS A 200 2.93 -13.62 7.38
C CYS A 200 3.48 -13.18 8.73
N LEU A 201 4.04 -11.98 8.76
CA LEU A 201 4.69 -11.41 9.95
C LEU A 201 3.68 -10.74 10.88
N ASP A 202 2.83 -9.86 10.31
CA ASP A 202 1.81 -9.11 11.05
C ASP A 202 0.75 -8.56 10.08
N LEU A 203 -0.24 -7.82 10.59
CA LEU A 203 -1.12 -6.97 9.79
C LEU A 203 -0.34 -5.79 9.20
N SER A 204 -0.79 -5.26 8.07
CA SER A 204 -0.28 -4.01 7.48
C SER A 204 -1.00 -2.77 8.01
N PHE A 205 -2.19 -2.95 8.59
CA PHE A 205 -3.00 -1.96 9.31
C PHE A 205 -4.09 -2.65 10.12
N GLU A 206 -4.78 -1.90 10.98
CA GLU A 206 -5.89 -2.41 11.77
C GLU A 206 -7.05 -2.80 10.85
N THR A 207 -7.48 -4.07 10.92
CA THR A 207 -8.51 -4.60 10.03
C THR A 207 -9.84 -3.89 10.20
N ILE A 208 -10.37 -3.36 9.13
CA ILE A 208 -11.70 -2.78 9.04
C ILE A 208 -12.69 -3.89 8.70
N CYS A 209 -13.52 -4.26 9.63
CA CYS A 209 -14.68 -5.13 9.41
C CYS A 209 -15.93 -4.35 9.80
N ALA A 210 -16.77 -4.03 8.83
CA ALA A 210 -17.87 -3.11 9.03
C ALA A 210 -19.16 -3.63 8.38
N TYR A 211 -20.22 -3.73 9.19
CA TYR A 211 -21.52 -4.19 8.75
C TYR A 211 -22.48 -3.01 8.57
N GLU A 212 -23.15 -2.94 7.41
CA GLU A 212 -24.17 -1.94 7.10
C GLU A 212 -23.73 -0.50 7.46
N ALA A 213 -24.39 0.18 8.40
CA ALA A 213 -24.14 1.59 8.74
C ALA A 213 -22.70 1.87 9.22
N ASN A 214 -22.03 0.91 9.88
CA ASN A 214 -20.65 1.08 10.31
C ASN A 214 -19.69 1.21 9.12
N ALA A 215 -20.00 0.56 7.99
CA ALA A 215 -19.21 0.67 6.77
C ALA A 215 -19.28 2.07 6.12
N ALA A 216 -20.21 2.93 6.53
CA ALA A 216 -20.22 4.33 6.09
C ALA A 216 -19.11 5.18 6.72
N MET A 217 -18.44 4.67 7.75
CA MET A 217 -17.24 5.25 8.36
C MET A 217 -16.02 4.57 7.75
N CYS A 218 -15.32 5.22 6.83
CA CYS A 218 -14.27 4.60 5.99
C CYS A 218 -13.05 4.06 6.77
N HIS A 219 -12.84 4.46 8.03
CA HIS A 219 -11.77 3.93 8.91
C HIS A 219 -12.35 3.29 10.19
N TYR A 220 -13.55 2.72 10.11
CA TYR A 220 -14.13 2.00 11.22
C TYR A 220 -13.38 0.69 11.46
N ALA A 221 -12.90 0.48 12.70
CA ALA A 221 -12.34 -0.78 13.13
C ALA A 221 -13.12 -1.28 14.36
N PRO A 222 -13.59 -2.53 14.38
CA PRO A 222 -14.25 -3.11 15.53
C PRO A 222 -13.23 -3.40 16.64
N THR A 223 -13.66 -3.24 17.88
CA THR A 223 -12.86 -3.60 19.06
C THR A 223 -13.50 -4.77 19.78
N GLU A 224 -12.81 -5.35 20.77
CA GLU A 224 -13.35 -6.43 21.63
C GLU A 224 -14.65 -6.03 22.34
N THR A 225 -14.86 -4.72 22.57
CA THR A 225 -16.01 -4.18 23.33
C THR A 225 -17.01 -3.40 22.47
N GLU A 226 -16.62 -2.99 21.26
CA GLU A 226 -17.44 -2.19 20.36
C GLU A 226 -17.46 -2.81 18.98
N TYR A 227 -18.55 -3.47 18.62
CA TYR A 227 -18.78 -4.12 17.34
C TYR A 227 -20.27 -4.32 17.09
N ALA A 228 -20.67 -4.44 15.83
CA ALA A 228 -22.00 -4.90 15.46
C ALA A 228 -22.03 -6.42 15.25
N LYS A 229 -23.21 -7.00 15.47
CA LYS A 229 -23.52 -8.36 15.06
C LYS A 229 -23.92 -8.36 13.59
N VAL A 230 -23.36 -9.29 12.82
CA VAL A 230 -23.69 -9.41 11.39
C VAL A 230 -24.97 -10.22 11.24
N GLU A 231 -25.97 -9.63 10.60
CA GLU A 231 -27.21 -10.32 10.24
C GLU A 231 -27.14 -10.83 8.78
N PRO A 232 -27.89 -11.87 8.38
CA PRO A 232 -27.85 -12.43 7.02
C PRO A 232 -28.68 -11.56 6.04
N LYS A 233 -28.29 -10.28 5.90
CA LYS A 233 -28.86 -9.30 4.95
C LYS A 233 -27.85 -8.19 4.68
N GLY A 234 -27.99 -7.48 3.57
CA GLY A 234 -27.23 -6.29 3.25
C GLY A 234 -25.72 -6.57 3.03
N PHE A 235 -24.90 -5.55 3.25
CA PHE A 235 -23.46 -5.59 2.99
C PHE A 235 -22.61 -5.73 4.26
N PHE A 236 -21.54 -6.50 4.10
CA PHE A 236 -20.40 -6.55 5.01
C PHE A 236 -19.14 -6.12 4.25
N LEU A 237 -18.47 -5.09 4.73
CA LEU A 237 -17.22 -4.59 4.18
C LEU A 237 -16.05 -5.11 5.02
N ILE A 238 -15.06 -5.69 4.36
CA ILE A 238 -13.75 -6.02 4.97
C ILE A 238 -12.65 -5.34 4.19
N ASP A 239 -11.84 -4.55 4.89
CA ASP A 239 -10.64 -3.92 4.41
C ASP A 239 -9.48 -4.34 5.31
N SER A 240 -8.46 -4.97 4.73
CA SER A 240 -7.44 -5.65 5.48
C SER A 240 -6.20 -5.96 4.65
N GLY A 241 -5.07 -6.10 5.31
CA GLY A 241 -3.84 -6.46 4.68
C GLY A 241 -2.83 -7.03 5.66
N ALA A 242 -1.71 -7.50 5.15
CA ALA A 242 -0.65 -8.08 5.96
C ALA A 242 0.75 -7.70 5.49
N GLN A 243 1.70 -7.79 6.41
CA GLN A 243 3.13 -7.73 6.16
C GLN A 243 3.65 -9.15 5.96
N TYR A 244 4.10 -9.46 4.74
CA TYR A 244 4.80 -10.69 4.42
C TYR A 244 6.29 -10.40 4.20
N TRP A 245 7.16 -11.40 4.34
CA TRP A 245 8.55 -11.24 3.92
C TRP A 245 8.68 -10.76 2.46
N GLN A 246 7.70 -11.08 1.64
CA GLN A 246 7.63 -10.74 0.21
C GLN A 246 6.96 -9.39 -0.07
N GLY A 247 6.47 -8.67 0.93
CA GLY A 247 5.88 -7.33 0.74
C GLY A 247 4.64 -7.09 1.59
N THR A 248 4.03 -5.95 1.35
CA THR A 248 2.83 -5.46 2.04
C THR A 248 1.61 -5.68 1.16
N THR A 249 0.52 -6.18 1.73
CA THR A 249 -0.76 -6.32 1.02
C THR A 249 -1.81 -5.38 1.58
N ASP A 250 -2.79 -5.06 0.74
CA ASP A 250 -3.93 -4.22 1.01
C ASP A 250 -5.09 -4.63 0.10
N ILE A 251 -6.28 -4.85 0.67
CA ILE A 251 -7.45 -5.27 -0.08
C ILE A 251 -8.74 -4.92 0.62
N THR A 252 -9.69 -4.36 -0.10
CA THR A 252 -11.07 -4.25 0.34
C THR A 252 -12.02 -5.09 -0.50
N ARG A 253 -12.93 -5.79 0.18
CA ARG A 253 -14.10 -6.41 -0.45
C ARG A 253 -15.37 -6.04 0.30
N THR A 254 -16.41 -5.68 -0.46
CA THR A 254 -17.78 -5.57 0.04
C THR A 254 -18.53 -6.84 -0.34
N ILE A 255 -19.01 -7.56 0.65
CA ILE A 255 -19.56 -8.91 0.54
C ILE A 255 -21.06 -8.84 0.88
N ALA A 256 -21.91 -9.53 0.12
CA ALA A 256 -23.31 -9.73 0.50
C ALA A 256 -23.40 -10.66 1.72
N ALA A 257 -23.85 -10.13 2.84
CA ALA A 257 -24.19 -10.93 4.01
C ALA A 257 -25.52 -11.71 3.82
N GLY A 258 -26.34 -11.29 2.87
CA GLY A 258 -27.59 -11.92 2.49
C GLY A 258 -28.27 -11.15 1.37
N GLU A 259 -29.62 -11.08 1.40
CA GLU A 259 -30.38 -10.40 0.35
C GLU A 259 -30.00 -8.91 0.23
N LEU A 260 -29.80 -8.46 -1.02
CA LEU A 260 -29.47 -7.08 -1.36
C LEU A 260 -30.63 -6.38 -2.05
N THR A 261 -30.83 -5.12 -1.71
CA THR A 261 -31.79 -4.26 -2.42
C THR A 261 -31.27 -3.88 -3.81
N GLN A 262 -32.17 -3.43 -4.69
CA GLN A 262 -31.78 -2.93 -6.01
C GLN A 262 -30.84 -1.72 -5.91
N GLU A 263 -31.08 -0.78 -4.98
CA GLU A 263 -30.21 0.37 -4.71
C GLU A 263 -28.78 -0.07 -4.32
N GLN A 264 -28.65 -1.09 -3.47
CA GLN A 264 -27.35 -1.63 -3.07
C GLN A 264 -26.58 -2.21 -4.26
N LYS A 265 -27.25 -2.97 -5.12
CA LYS A 265 -26.64 -3.55 -6.32
C LYS A 265 -26.23 -2.48 -7.34
N GLU A 266 -27.09 -1.47 -7.58
CA GLU A 266 -26.75 -0.35 -8.45
C GLU A 266 -25.49 0.39 -7.94
N ASN A 267 -25.45 0.72 -6.66
CA ASN A 267 -24.36 1.43 -6.05
C ASN A 267 -23.05 0.61 -6.04
N PHE A 268 -23.15 -0.69 -5.76
CA PHE A 268 -22.00 -1.60 -5.85
C PHE A 268 -21.43 -1.64 -7.28
N THR A 269 -22.31 -1.75 -8.27
CA THR A 269 -21.90 -1.83 -9.67
C THR A 269 -21.25 -0.51 -10.14
N LEU A 270 -21.72 0.65 -9.68
CA LEU A 270 -21.09 1.95 -9.99
C LEU A 270 -19.67 2.05 -9.42
N VAL A 271 -19.46 1.62 -8.17
CA VAL A 271 -18.13 1.57 -7.56
C VAL A 271 -17.22 0.62 -8.34
N LEU A 272 -17.72 -0.58 -8.66
CA LEU A 272 -16.98 -1.57 -9.43
C LEU A 272 -16.64 -1.07 -10.85
N GLN A 273 -17.52 -0.33 -11.53
CA GLN A 273 -17.20 0.29 -12.82
C GLN A 273 -16.02 1.25 -12.71
N GLY A 274 -16.00 2.11 -11.69
CA GLY A 274 -14.90 3.03 -11.44
C GLY A 274 -13.58 2.30 -11.23
N HIS A 275 -13.60 1.29 -10.40
CA HIS A 275 -12.46 0.41 -10.14
C HIS A 275 -11.94 -0.27 -11.43
N ILE A 276 -12.81 -0.89 -12.21
CA ILE A 276 -12.43 -1.55 -13.47
C ILE A 276 -11.84 -0.54 -14.48
N ARG A 277 -12.44 0.64 -14.62
CA ARG A 277 -11.96 1.68 -15.55
C ARG A 277 -10.55 2.15 -15.21
N LEU A 278 -10.23 2.30 -13.93
CA LEU A 278 -8.89 2.66 -13.49
C LEU A 278 -7.91 1.50 -13.72
N ALA A 279 -8.28 0.28 -13.35
CA ALA A 279 -7.45 -0.91 -13.56
C ALA A 279 -7.12 -1.17 -15.05
N MET A 280 -8.05 -0.83 -15.97
CA MET A 280 -7.87 -0.95 -17.42
C MET A 280 -7.11 0.23 -18.05
N ALA A 281 -6.74 1.24 -17.27
CA ALA A 281 -6.18 2.47 -17.82
C ALA A 281 -4.87 2.22 -18.58
N LYS A 282 -4.82 2.76 -19.79
CA LYS A 282 -3.59 2.96 -20.54
C LYS A 282 -3.38 4.46 -20.71
N PHE A 283 -2.22 4.96 -20.34
CA PHE A 283 -1.95 6.40 -20.28
C PHE A 283 -0.53 6.72 -20.74
N GLN A 284 -0.33 7.94 -21.17
CA GLN A 284 0.98 8.40 -21.61
C GLN A 284 1.88 8.65 -20.41
N TYR A 285 3.16 8.27 -20.51
CA TYR A 285 4.17 8.59 -19.51
C TYR A 285 4.20 10.09 -19.19
N GLY A 286 4.33 10.43 -17.92
CA GLY A 286 4.22 11.79 -17.39
C GLY A 286 2.85 12.10 -16.77
N CYS A 287 1.85 11.23 -16.95
CA CYS A 287 0.61 11.33 -16.18
C CYS A 287 0.86 10.99 -14.71
N SER A 288 0.20 11.76 -13.84
CA SER A 288 0.13 11.49 -12.40
C SER A 288 -1.23 10.90 -12.02
N GLY A 289 -1.37 10.48 -10.77
CA GLY A 289 -2.64 9.99 -10.26
C GLY A 289 -3.80 11.00 -10.37
N ALA A 290 -3.50 12.30 -10.34
CA ALA A 290 -4.52 13.34 -10.55
C ALA A 290 -5.16 13.28 -11.94
N ASN A 291 -4.43 12.83 -12.95
CA ASN A 291 -4.96 12.66 -14.29
C ASN A 291 -5.89 11.45 -14.44
N LEU A 292 -5.70 10.43 -13.59
CA LEU A 292 -6.37 9.14 -13.70
C LEU A 292 -7.57 9.00 -12.75
N ASP A 293 -7.62 9.76 -11.66
CA ASP A 293 -8.66 9.67 -10.63
C ASP A 293 -10.09 9.75 -11.21
N VAL A 294 -10.29 10.56 -12.23
CA VAL A 294 -11.60 10.72 -12.89
C VAL A 294 -12.12 9.40 -13.49
N LEU A 295 -11.26 8.45 -13.83
CA LEU A 295 -11.68 7.14 -14.34
C LEU A 295 -12.46 6.36 -13.28
N ALA A 296 -12.01 6.43 -12.04
CA ALA A 296 -12.68 5.78 -10.92
C ALA A 296 -13.93 6.54 -10.45
N ARG A 297 -13.90 7.89 -10.44
CA ARG A 297 -15.02 8.71 -9.98
C ARG A 297 -16.11 8.89 -11.03
N GLY A 298 -15.78 8.78 -12.31
CA GLY A 298 -16.69 9.07 -13.40
C GLY A 298 -18.08 8.46 -13.27
N PRO A 299 -18.23 7.14 -13.02
CA PRO A 299 -19.54 6.51 -12.84
C PRO A 299 -20.37 7.09 -11.70
N LEU A 300 -19.75 7.47 -10.59
CA LEU A 300 -20.42 8.10 -9.46
C LEU A 300 -20.79 9.56 -9.77
N TRP A 301 -19.89 10.33 -10.37
CA TRP A 301 -20.13 11.73 -10.74
C TRP A 301 -21.27 11.87 -11.77
N GLU A 302 -21.43 10.93 -12.69
CA GLU A 302 -22.57 10.88 -13.62
C GLU A 302 -23.93 10.78 -12.88
N ARG A 303 -23.92 10.31 -11.63
CA ARG A 303 -25.07 10.22 -10.73
C ARG A 303 -25.07 11.29 -9.63
N ALA A 304 -24.19 12.30 -9.71
CA ALA A 304 -24.00 13.33 -8.69
C ALA A 304 -23.66 12.74 -7.29
N MET A 305 -22.95 11.62 -7.26
CA MET A 305 -22.40 10.97 -6.07
C MET A 305 -20.87 11.06 -6.06
N ASP A 306 -20.27 10.96 -4.88
CA ASP A 306 -18.80 11.01 -4.73
C ASP A 306 -18.39 10.32 -3.40
N PHE A 307 -17.09 10.12 -3.25
CA PHE A 307 -16.43 9.72 -1.99
C PHE A 307 -15.34 10.73 -1.62
N ASN A 308 -15.07 10.87 -0.31
CA ASN A 308 -14.25 11.98 0.20
C ASN A 308 -12.75 11.65 0.40
N HIS A 309 -12.36 10.37 0.30
CA HIS A 309 -10.94 9.97 0.34
C HIS A 309 -10.28 9.99 -1.04
N GLY A 310 -8.98 9.73 -1.10
CA GLY A 310 -8.28 9.49 -2.38
C GLY A 310 -8.74 8.19 -3.02
N THR A 311 -8.66 8.09 -4.33
CA THR A 311 -8.96 6.84 -5.04
C THR A 311 -7.87 5.79 -4.82
N GLY A 312 -6.66 6.22 -4.43
CA GLY A 312 -5.58 5.31 -4.15
C GLY A 312 -4.35 6.02 -3.60
N HIS A 313 -3.48 5.24 -3.01
CA HIS A 313 -2.21 5.64 -2.43
C HIS A 313 -1.09 4.69 -2.85
N GLY A 314 0.16 5.14 -2.78
CA GLY A 314 1.28 4.23 -2.92
C GLY A 314 1.37 3.26 -1.74
N VAL A 315 1.96 2.09 -1.96
CA VAL A 315 2.12 1.04 -0.97
C VAL A 315 3.59 0.68 -0.81
N GLY A 316 4.06 0.55 0.41
CA GLY A 316 5.42 0.17 0.75
C GLY A 316 5.74 -1.30 0.45
N TYR A 317 7.02 -1.64 0.51
CA TYR A 317 7.50 -3.03 0.40
C TYR A 317 7.99 -3.51 1.77
N LEU A 318 7.19 -4.29 2.46
CA LEU A 318 7.39 -4.63 3.87
C LEU A 318 7.67 -3.33 4.67
N LEU A 319 6.78 -2.35 4.48
CA LEU A 319 6.81 -1.00 5.05
C LEU A 319 5.38 -0.48 5.18
N ASN A 320 5.22 0.84 5.34
CA ASN A 320 3.92 1.46 5.54
C ASN A 320 2.96 1.17 4.37
N VAL A 321 1.75 0.73 4.68
CA VAL A 321 0.70 0.53 3.68
C VAL A 321 0.39 1.82 2.93
N HIS A 322 0.43 2.98 3.60
CA HIS A 322 0.29 4.29 2.98
C HIS A 322 1.66 4.93 2.71
N GLU A 323 2.23 4.65 1.55
CA GLU A 323 3.56 5.13 1.17
C GLU A 323 3.51 6.00 -0.09
N GLY A 324 4.09 7.21 0.00
CA GLY A 324 4.33 8.03 -1.20
C GLY A 324 5.51 7.52 -2.04
N PRO A 325 5.88 8.24 -3.14
CA PRO A 325 5.49 9.63 -3.42
C PRO A 325 4.20 9.81 -4.22
N GLN A 326 3.66 8.78 -4.85
CA GLN A 326 2.45 8.87 -5.66
C GLN A 326 1.16 8.59 -4.87
N ASN A 327 0.08 9.13 -5.34
CA ASN A 327 -1.29 8.76 -4.96
C ASN A 327 -2.25 9.09 -6.11
N ILE A 328 -3.47 8.55 -6.06
CA ILE A 328 -4.54 8.83 -7.02
C ILE A 328 -5.60 9.68 -6.33
N ASN A 329 -5.67 10.97 -6.69
CA ASN A 329 -6.63 11.92 -6.12
C ASN A 329 -6.78 13.13 -7.05
N TRP A 330 -8.01 13.50 -7.39
CA TRP A 330 -8.29 14.65 -8.26
C TRP A 330 -7.96 16.01 -7.62
N ARG A 331 -8.03 16.09 -6.28
CA ARG A 331 -7.69 17.32 -5.55
C ARG A 331 -6.18 17.53 -5.57
N MET A 332 -5.73 18.36 -6.50
CA MET A 332 -4.31 18.64 -6.65
C MET A 332 -3.71 19.28 -5.39
N ARG A 333 -2.67 18.67 -4.87
CA ARG A 333 -1.85 19.20 -3.79
C ARG A 333 -0.43 19.40 -4.32
N ALA A 334 0.01 20.65 -4.40
CA ALA A 334 1.27 21.03 -5.05
C ALA A 334 2.53 20.71 -4.24
N ASN A 335 2.43 20.39 -2.94
CA ASN A 335 3.59 20.43 -2.05
C ASN A 335 3.83 19.10 -1.31
N GLY A 336 5.06 18.61 -1.39
CA GLY A 336 5.65 17.57 -0.55
C GLY A 336 5.30 16.13 -0.94
N ARG A 337 5.76 15.18 -0.13
CA ARG A 337 5.65 13.72 -0.28
C ARG A 337 4.22 13.19 -0.48
N ARG A 338 3.20 13.98 -0.20
CA ARG A 338 1.78 13.63 -0.36
C ARG A 338 1.16 14.37 -1.54
N GLY A 339 1.99 14.89 -2.44
CA GLY A 339 1.52 15.49 -3.68
C GLY A 339 1.04 14.42 -4.65
N ASN A 340 -0.01 14.70 -5.40
CA ASN A 340 -0.53 13.81 -6.45
C ASN A 340 -0.10 14.24 -7.85
N THR A 341 0.95 15.03 -7.94
CA THR A 341 1.53 15.52 -9.20
C THR A 341 2.77 14.73 -9.62
N THR A 342 3.23 13.78 -8.79
CA THR A 342 4.32 12.87 -9.14
C THR A 342 3.89 12.00 -10.32
N PRO A 343 4.63 11.99 -11.44
CA PRO A 343 4.38 11.06 -12.52
C PRO A 343 4.41 9.60 -12.03
N LEU A 344 3.55 8.78 -12.61
CA LEU A 344 3.56 7.35 -12.32
C LEU A 344 4.70 6.69 -13.08
N GLU A 345 5.61 6.07 -12.34
CA GLU A 345 6.79 5.37 -12.83
C GLU A 345 6.60 3.85 -12.80
N GLU A 346 7.38 3.15 -13.65
CA GLU A 346 7.46 1.69 -13.59
C GLU A 346 7.90 1.21 -12.20
N GLY A 347 7.22 0.20 -11.67
CA GLY A 347 7.48 -0.35 -10.34
C GLY A 347 6.73 0.36 -9.21
N MET A 348 5.98 1.42 -9.47
CA MET A 348 5.11 2.04 -8.46
C MET A 348 3.88 1.15 -8.21
N LEU A 349 3.72 0.74 -6.94
CA LEU A 349 2.56 -0.01 -6.46
C LEU A 349 1.56 0.97 -5.86
N THR A 350 0.30 0.93 -6.31
CA THR A 350 -0.72 1.91 -5.91
C THR A 350 -2.06 1.21 -5.69
N SER A 351 -2.81 1.59 -4.64
CA SER A 351 -4.17 1.10 -4.44
C SER A 351 -5.14 1.71 -5.47
N ASP A 352 -6.18 0.97 -5.78
CA ASP A 352 -7.34 1.37 -6.57
C ASP A 352 -8.58 1.01 -5.75
N GLU A 353 -9.07 1.97 -4.96
CA GLU A 353 -10.03 1.78 -3.86
C GLU A 353 -11.24 2.75 -3.89
N PRO A 354 -11.92 2.93 -5.02
CA PRO A 354 -13.13 3.76 -5.03
C PRO A 354 -14.18 3.21 -4.07
N GLY A 355 -15.00 4.11 -3.52
CA GLY A 355 -16.04 3.74 -2.57
C GLY A 355 -17.29 4.60 -2.69
N LEU A 356 -18.31 4.25 -1.92
CA LEU A 356 -19.53 5.04 -1.71
C LEU A 356 -20.02 4.80 -0.28
N TYR A 357 -20.26 5.87 0.45
CA TYR A 357 -20.59 5.82 1.87
C TYR A 357 -21.88 6.59 2.14
N LEU A 358 -22.91 5.86 2.54
CA LEU A 358 -24.25 6.41 2.82
C LEU A 358 -24.49 6.37 4.32
N GLU A 359 -24.33 7.53 4.98
CA GLU A 359 -24.48 7.66 6.43
C GLU A 359 -25.79 7.04 6.93
N GLY A 360 -25.69 6.21 7.97
CA GLY A 360 -26.83 5.51 8.57
C GLY A 360 -27.40 4.37 7.72
N LYS A 361 -26.80 4.05 6.56
CA LYS A 361 -27.23 2.97 5.68
C LYS A 361 -26.14 1.91 5.53
N TYR A 362 -25.15 2.15 4.65
CA TYR A 362 -24.05 1.22 4.35
C TYR A 362 -22.87 1.93 3.68
N GLY A 363 -21.75 1.26 3.65
CA GLY A 363 -20.57 1.64 2.84
C GLY A 363 -20.20 0.55 1.85
N ILE A 364 -19.64 0.97 0.74
CA ILE A 364 -19.09 0.11 -0.31
C ILE A 364 -17.69 0.61 -0.62
N ARG A 365 -16.70 -0.28 -0.60
CA ARG A 365 -15.35 -0.07 -1.16
C ARG A 365 -14.93 -1.33 -1.89
N THR A 366 -14.31 -1.14 -3.02
CA THR A 366 -13.72 -2.23 -3.81
C THR A 366 -12.28 -1.84 -4.08
N GLU A 367 -11.35 -2.72 -3.71
CA GLU A 367 -9.93 -2.41 -3.80
C GLU A 367 -9.09 -3.56 -4.31
N ASN A 368 -8.16 -3.22 -5.20
CA ASN A 368 -7.01 -4.00 -5.57
C ASN A 368 -5.75 -3.14 -5.54
N LEU A 369 -4.58 -3.76 -5.47
CA LEU A 369 -3.32 -3.09 -5.74
C LEU A 369 -2.93 -3.25 -7.21
N LEU A 370 -2.47 -2.15 -7.79
CA LEU A 370 -2.06 -2.03 -9.18
C LEU A 370 -0.57 -1.67 -9.26
N LEU A 371 0.19 -2.44 -10.04
CA LEU A 371 1.59 -2.17 -10.31
C LEU A 371 1.72 -1.45 -11.64
N CYS A 372 2.29 -0.24 -11.63
CA CYS A 372 2.55 0.52 -12.84
C CYS A 372 3.68 -0.11 -13.64
N LYS A 373 3.47 -0.31 -14.94
CA LYS A 373 4.47 -0.86 -15.86
C LYS A 373 4.45 -0.15 -17.22
N LYS A 374 5.54 -0.27 -17.95
CA LYS A 374 5.60 0.21 -19.34
C LYS A 374 4.74 -0.65 -20.24
N ALA A 375 3.94 0.01 -21.05
CA ALA A 375 3.23 -0.55 -22.19
C ALA A 375 4.01 -0.26 -23.50
N GLU A 376 3.29 -0.15 -24.64
CA GLU A 376 3.96 0.13 -25.91
C GLU A 376 4.61 1.52 -25.95
N LYS A 377 5.70 1.61 -26.72
CA LYS A 377 6.33 2.88 -27.12
C LYS A 377 6.13 3.07 -28.61
N ASN A 378 5.62 4.22 -29.02
CA ASN A 378 5.32 4.54 -30.42
C ASN A 378 5.65 6.01 -30.77
N GLY A 379 5.17 6.51 -31.90
CA GLY A 379 5.42 7.89 -32.34
C GLY A 379 4.85 8.97 -31.45
N TYR A 380 3.93 8.63 -30.53
CA TYR A 380 3.37 9.55 -29.54
C TYR A 380 4.11 9.54 -28.20
N GLY A 381 5.04 8.59 -27.99
CA GLY A 381 5.83 8.46 -26.76
C GLY A 381 5.71 7.10 -26.09
N GLN A 382 6.14 7.03 -24.84
CA GLN A 382 5.99 5.87 -23.97
C GLN A 382 4.58 5.87 -23.35
N PHE A 383 3.88 4.74 -23.47
CA PHE A 383 2.63 4.50 -22.74
C PHE A 383 2.89 3.64 -21.51
N MET A 384 2.03 3.80 -20.53
CA MET A 384 2.03 3.06 -19.27
C MET A 384 0.69 2.34 -19.13
N GLU A 385 0.67 1.27 -18.33
CA GLU A 385 -0.53 0.53 -17.96
C GLU A 385 -0.37 -0.06 -16.55
N PHE A 386 -1.42 -0.65 -16.02
CA PHE A 386 -1.39 -1.31 -14.74
C PHE A 386 -1.43 -2.84 -14.86
N GLU A 387 -0.62 -3.50 -14.04
CA GLU A 387 -0.74 -4.93 -13.75
C GLU A 387 -1.49 -5.09 -12.43
N ASN A 388 -2.57 -5.87 -12.45
CA ASN A 388 -3.31 -6.17 -11.22
C ASN A 388 -2.53 -7.16 -10.34
N MET A 389 -2.44 -6.86 -9.03
CA MET A 389 -1.74 -7.71 -8.07
C MET A 389 -2.71 -8.56 -7.25
N THR A 390 -3.92 -8.09 -6.99
CA THR A 390 -4.89 -8.70 -6.07
C THR A 390 -5.76 -9.73 -6.81
N TRP A 391 -5.86 -10.95 -6.27
CA TRP A 391 -6.57 -12.08 -6.90
C TRP A 391 -7.66 -12.66 -6.02
N VAL A 392 -8.69 -11.87 -5.72
CA VAL A 392 -9.86 -12.24 -4.89
C VAL A 392 -11.13 -11.91 -5.65
N PRO A 393 -12.16 -12.80 -5.69
CA PRO A 393 -13.37 -12.54 -6.47
C PRO A 393 -14.14 -11.32 -5.96
N TYR A 394 -14.82 -10.64 -6.88
CA TYR A 394 -15.83 -9.64 -6.54
C TYR A 394 -17.16 -10.32 -6.21
N GLU A 395 -18.03 -9.63 -5.46
CA GLU A 395 -19.33 -10.14 -5.05
C GLU A 395 -20.32 -10.20 -6.23
N ARG A 396 -20.47 -11.38 -6.84
CA ARG A 396 -21.31 -11.57 -8.03
C ARG A 396 -22.78 -11.23 -7.81
N GLU A 397 -23.31 -11.50 -6.61
CA GLU A 397 -24.72 -11.24 -6.28
C GLU A 397 -25.06 -9.76 -6.24
N ALA A 398 -24.03 -8.89 -6.11
CA ALA A 398 -24.16 -7.44 -6.08
C ALA A 398 -23.99 -6.79 -7.46
N ILE A 399 -23.60 -7.54 -8.49
CA ILE A 399 -23.29 -7.00 -9.82
C ILE A 399 -24.54 -7.03 -10.70
N LEU A 400 -24.84 -5.89 -11.34
CA LEU A 400 -25.84 -5.75 -12.39
C LEU A 400 -25.15 -5.69 -13.75
N PRO A 401 -25.09 -6.80 -14.51
CA PRO A 401 -24.33 -6.88 -15.75
C PRO A 401 -24.79 -5.85 -16.80
N GLU A 402 -26.09 -5.54 -16.82
CA GLU A 402 -26.69 -4.56 -17.74
C GLU A 402 -26.17 -3.13 -17.54
N MET A 403 -25.55 -2.81 -16.40
CA MET A 403 -24.91 -1.52 -16.16
C MET A 403 -23.46 -1.48 -16.70
N LEU A 404 -22.83 -2.63 -16.92
CA LEU A 404 -21.45 -2.71 -17.39
C LEU A 404 -21.37 -2.53 -18.90
N THR A 405 -20.36 -1.84 -19.38
CA THR A 405 -20.01 -1.85 -20.79
C THR A 405 -19.48 -3.24 -21.19
N LYS A 406 -19.52 -3.54 -22.48
CA LYS A 406 -18.96 -4.81 -22.98
C LYS A 406 -17.48 -4.99 -22.61
N ALA A 407 -16.68 -3.92 -22.61
CA ALA A 407 -15.26 -3.98 -22.26
C ALA A 407 -15.06 -4.27 -20.76
N GLU A 408 -15.84 -3.63 -19.89
CA GLU A 408 -15.82 -3.85 -18.45
C GLU A 408 -16.23 -5.29 -18.11
N LEU A 409 -17.26 -5.81 -18.77
CA LEU A 409 -17.72 -7.18 -18.57
C LEU A 409 -16.68 -8.23 -19.02
N VAL A 410 -16.01 -7.99 -20.15
CA VAL A 410 -14.92 -8.86 -20.62
C VAL A 410 -13.78 -8.86 -19.63
N TRP A 411 -13.33 -7.68 -19.18
CA TRP A 411 -12.26 -7.55 -18.19
C TRP A 411 -12.61 -8.28 -16.87
N LEU A 412 -13.84 -8.12 -16.39
CA LEU A 412 -14.32 -8.73 -15.17
C LEU A 412 -14.30 -10.26 -15.25
N ASN A 413 -14.76 -10.83 -16.37
CA ASN A 413 -14.76 -12.27 -16.57
C ASN A 413 -13.33 -12.82 -16.72
N GLU A 414 -12.44 -12.14 -17.42
CA GLU A 414 -11.01 -12.50 -17.50
C GLU A 414 -10.33 -12.42 -16.13
N TYR A 415 -10.64 -11.41 -15.33
CA TYR A 415 -10.15 -11.29 -13.96
C TYR A 415 -10.62 -12.48 -13.11
N HIS A 416 -11.92 -12.80 -13.10
CA HIS A 416 -12.48 -13.92 -12.36
C HIS A 416 -11.87 -15.27 -12.80
N GLN A 417 -11.65 -15.46 -14.09
CA GLN A 417 -10.97 -16.66 -14.61
C GLN A 417 -9.55 -16.77 -14.02
N LYS A 418 -8.78 -15.68 -14.05
CA LYS A 418 -7.42 -15.66 -13.45
C LYS A 418 -7.43 -15.91 -11.95
N VAL A 419 -8.41 -15.36 -11.21
CA VAL A 419 -8.58 -15.66 -9.78
C VAL A 419 -8.72 -17.15 -9.55
N TYR A 420 -9.58 -17.82 -10.31
CA TYR A 420 -9.75 -19.28 -10.19
C TYR A 420 -8.49 -20.05 -10.56
N GLU A 421 -7.80 -19.67 -11.63
CA GLU A 421 -6.57 -20.33 -12.10
C GLU A 421 -5.43 -20.21 -11.08
N ILE A 422 -5.28 -19.05 -10.45
CA ILE A 422 -4.19 -18.74 -9.51
C ILE A 422 -4.48 -19.31 -8.12
N VAL A 423 -5.66 -19.05 -7.58
CA VAL A 423 -5.98 -19.37 -6.18
C VAL A 423 -6.58 -20.77 -6.02
N GLY A 424 -7.37 -21.22 -6.98
CA GLY A 424 -8.06 -22.51 -6.91
C GLY A 424 -7.16 -23.72 -6.58
N PRO A 425 -5.94 -23.84 -7.17
CA PRO A 425 -5.03 -24.95 -6.84
C PRO A 425 -4.54 -24.99 -5.38
N MET A 426 -4.65 -23.87 -4.64
CA MET A 426 -4.18 -23.73 -3.25
C MET A 426 -5.26 -24.02 -2.20
N LEU A 427 -6.49 -24.18 -2.64
CA LEU A 427 -7.68 -24.36 -1.78
C LEU A 427 -8.04 -25.83 -1.60
N SER A 428 -8.77 -26.15 -0.53
CA SER A 428 -9.43 -27.44 -0.37
C SER A 428 -10.44 -27.68 -1.50
N GLU A 429 -10.91 -28.89 -1.66
CA GLU A 429 -11.89 -29.22 -2.71
C GLU A 429 -13.21 -28.45 -2.54
N GLU A 430 -13.69 -28.29 -1.32
CA GLU A 430 -14.91 -27.53 -1.00
C GLU A 430 -14.74 -26.03 -1.26
N GLU A 431 -13.64 -25.43 -0.77
CA GLU A 431 -13.30 -24.04 -1.01
C GLU A 431 -13.11 -23.75 -2.52
N ARG A 432 -12.47 -24.67 -3.24
CA ARG A 432 -12.27 -24.56 -4.69
C ARG A 432 -13.57 -24.66 -5.47
N GLN A 433 -14.50 -25.54 -5.06
CA GLN A 433 -15.83 -25.63 -5.68
C GLN A 433 -16.61 -24.32 -5.48
N TRP A 434 -16.57 -23.76 -4.27
CA TRP A 434 -17.15 -22.45 -4.01
C TRP A 434 -16.49 -21.36 -4.87
N LEU A 435 -15.15 -21.31 -4.95
CA LEU A 435 -14.44 -20.32 -5.75
C LEU A 435 -14.82 -20.42 -7.23
N LYS A 436 -15.01 -21.63 -7.76
CA LYS A 436 -15.48 -21.85 -9.13
C LYS A 436 -16.85 -21.21 -9.38
N GLU A 437 -17.75 -21.27 -8.40
CA GLU A 437 -19.07 -20.64 -8.47
C GLU A 437 -18.97 -19.12 -8.33
N ALA A 438 -18.15 -18.62 -7.38
CA ALA A 438 -17.89 -17.21 -7.15
C ALA A 438 -17.20 -16.52 -8.35
N THR A 439 -16.48 -17.26 -9.17
CA THR A 439 -15.76 -16.75 -10.36
C THR A 439 -16.42 -17.17 -11.68
N ALA A 440 -17.62 -17.79 -11.64
CA ALA A 440 -18.30 -18.21 -12.86
C ALA A 440 -18.66 -16.99 -13.74
N GLU A 441 -18.66 -17.20 -15.07
CA GLU A 441 -18.94 -16.16 -16.05
C GLU A 441 -20.23 -15.38 -15.73
N ILE A 442 -20.14 -14.07 -15.80
CA ILE A 442 -21.25 -13.12 -15.69
C ILE A 442 -21.71 -12.79 -17.13
N LYS A 443 -23.03 -12.94 -17.37
CA LYS A 443 -23.62 -12.78 -18.70
C LYS A 443 -24.47 -11.54 -18.79
#